data_b63cc61d92e504a2c3b4940e0432cc5b
#
_entry.id   b63cc61d92e504a2c3b4940e0432cc5b
#
_cell.length_a   1.000
_cell.length_b   1.000
_cell.length_c   1.000
_cell.angle_alpha   90.00
_cell.angle_beta   90.00
_cell.angle_gamma   90.00
#
_symmetry.space_group_name_H-M   'P 1'
#
loop_
_entity.id
_entity.type
_entity.pdbx_description
1 polymer ?
#
loop_
_entity_poly.entity_id
_entity_poly.type
_entity_poly.pdbx_seq_one_letter_code
_entity_poly.pdbx_strand_id
1 'polypeptide(L)'
;MTASCSRIAPPVLAAASAGAPAPAARSNGAPPRLSGRAAPLPWTPSAERVEEYGANRSKSVIELQQFRELTTLPSSDLDAVQASLIDLNPNVGTWYVLRLTSKGGETASYHLESQPGVRLMLDPAYPSGLALAGPPLGSGPGRSCDLWSSANATTLIDARNSGLAYAPLCGGAVYLRNPIDGHRTPKERVVDLLRDHVWQGEELTSLVKDMFYKDAFLATSTLTAAPDGSATAPLVTGPMPPRVSATVFDQLLVPAHLEIPLVGTIEGRVAVGRWYETVDNPGIFVTALRADVVAEDVIAEQGHRVSTLDATESGALAFLVAFDIEQFEMGFRVGTDHPRVDWSDAVRPAMRGNTTGGPDGIPSTEPLVRAGMLSPVEARRVAATFTGGFKRTHGALRSNGAHYGFIENGVVLSKLHTGLATVIGFEDGSVNLKTWTDEDDADLPRIRYARQNGVPILERDPSTGLGTPGSRVRDWGGGNWSGSVDKKARTLRAGLCIQENQGRQYLIYGYFSTATPSAMARIFQAAGCGYAMQLDMNALEHTYMAIYRPQGSTLLTEHLIEGMSAVDGSKGGRTLPRFVSVADNRDFFYLLRREDP
;
A
#
# COMPACT_ATOMS: atom_id res chain seq x y z
N MET A 1 3.17 -47.37 17.39
CA MET A 1 2.90 -46.32 18.38
C MET A 1 2.45 -45.09 17.63
N THR A 2 1.16 -44.90 17.50
CA THR A 2 0.52 -43.83 16.72
C THR A 2 0.16 -42.69 17.68
N ALA A 3 0.78 -41.54 17.50
CA ALA A 3 0.43 -40.34 18.24
C ALA A 3 -0.62 -39.56 17.44
N SER A 4 -1.79 -39.42 18.03
CA SER A 4 -2.95 -38.70 17.54
C SER A 4 -2.76 -37.19 17.81
N CYS A 5 -2.72 -36.37 16.76
CA CYS A 5 -2.78 -34.92 16.86
C CYS A 5 -4.24 -34.46 16.90
N SER A 6 -4.69 -34.01 18.07
CA SER A 6 -5.98 -33.35 18.23
C SER A 6 -6.00 -31.99 17.54
N ARG A 7 -6.97 -31.82 16.64
CA ARG A 7 -7.31 -30.53 16.04
C ARG A 7 -8.12 -29.70 17.02
N ILE A 8 -7.64 -28.55 17.42
CA ILE A 8 -8.42 -27.53 18.13
C ILE A 8 -9.13 -26.68 17.11
N ALA A 9 -10.45 -26.77 17.04
CA ALA A 9 -11.30 -25.90 16.26
C ALA A 9 -11.56 -24.56 17.01
N PRO A 10 -11.66 -23.44 16.31
CA PRO A 10 -12.02 -22.17 16.96
C PRO A 10 -13.51 -22.17 17.36
N PRO A 11 -13.89 -21.45 18.43
CA PRO A 11 -15.26 -21.43 18.92
C PRO A 11 -16.20 -20.68 17.95
N VAL A 12 -17.34 -21.33 17.67
CA VAL A 12 -18.46 -20.77 16.93
C VAL A 12 -19.21 -19.81 17.86
N LEU A 13 -19.35 -18.55 17.52
CA LEU A 13 -20.23 -17.60 18.18
C LEU A 13 -21.65 -17.75 17.62
N ALA A 14 -22.57 -18.16 18.50
CA ALA A 14 -23.98 -18.23 18.18
C ALA A 14 -24.61 -16.84 18.02
N ALA A 15 -25.31 -16.64 16.91
CA ALA A 15 -26.08 -15.42 16.63
C ALA A 15 -27.36 -15.41 17.48
N ALA A 16 -27.55 -14.36 18.28
CA ALA A 16 -28.84 -14.03 18.89
C ALA A 16 -29.62 -13.11 17.94
N SER A 17 -30.80 -13.59 17.54
CA SER A 17 -31.75 -12.82 16.73
C SER A 17 -32.43 -11.75 17.61
N ALA A 18 -32.27 -10.47 17.26
CA ALA A 18 -33.11 -9.37 17.75
C ALA A 18 -33.75 -8.66 16.56
N GLY A 19 -35.08 -8.46 16.66
CA GLY A 19 -35.93 -7.97 15.60
C GLY A 19 -35.62 -6.53 15.16
N ALA A 20 -35.79 -6.27 13.86
CA ALA A 20 -35.58 -5.02 13.21
C ALA A 20 -36.71 -4.00 13.52
N PRO A 21 -36.40 -2.72 13.77
CA PRO A 21 -37.35 -1.62 13.64
C PRO A 21 -37.43 -1.11 12.19
N ALA A 22 -38.61 -0.61 11.83
CA ALA A 22 -38.95 -0.12 10.50
C ALA A 22 -38.10 1.09 10.04
N PRO A 23 -37.93 1.29 8.71
CA PRO A 23 -37.04 2.32 8.19
C PRO A 23 -37.62 3.72 8.34
N ALA A 24 -36.84 4.63 8.93
CA ALA A 24 -37.13 6.05 8.95
C ALA A 24 -36.83 6.69 7.59
N ALA A 25 -37.69 7.62 7.17
CA ALA A 25 -37.61 8.35 5.91
C ALA A 25 -36.25 9.07 5.74
N ARG A 26 -35.58 8.84 4.61
CA ARG A 26 -34.35 9.53 4.21
C ARG A 26 -34.66 10.98 3.83
N SER A 27 -34.07 11.93 4.54
CA SER A 27 -33.99 13.32 4.10
C SER A 27 -32.89 13.44 3.04
N ASN A 28 -33.25 13.98 1.87
CA ASN A 28 -32.30 14.34 0.81
C ASN A 28 -31.43 15.53 1.28
N GLY A 29 -30.34 15.24 1.98
CA GLY A 29 -29.28 16.19 2.26
C GLY A 29 -28.11 15.91 1.32
N ALA A 30 -27.64 16.93 0.59
CA ALA A 30 -26.42 16.88 -0.19
C ALA A 30 -25.24 16.45 0.70
N PRO A 31 -24.26 15.68 0.17
CA PRO A 31 -23.10 15.25 0.96
C PRO A 31 -22.35 16.49 1.47
N PRO A 32 -21.83 16.48 2.70
CA PRO A 32 -21.08 17.59 3.25
C PRO A 32 -19.85 17.85 2.38
N ARG A 33 -19.75 19.06 1.84
CA ARG A 33 -18.53 19.55 1.21
C ARG A 33 -17.43 19.52 2.28
N LEU A 34 -16.33 18.82 2.00
CA LEU A 34 -15.09 18.84 2.80
C LEU A 34 -14.43 20.23 2.71
N SER A 35 -15.06 21.23 3.31
CA SER A 35 -14.49 22.56 3.55
C SER A 35 -14.65 22.93 5.01
N GLY A 36 -14.21 22.06 5.90
CA GLY A 36 -14.06 22.34 7.31
C GLY A 36 -12.57 22.29 7.65
N ARG A 37 -12.03 23.41 8.13
CA ARG A 37 -10.76 23.41 8.84
C ARG A 37 -10.83 22.26 9.85
N ALA A 38 -9.93 21.28 9.73
CA ALA A 38 -9.90 20.16 10.67
C ALA A 38 -9.93 20.67 12.10
N ALA A 39 -10.68 20.01 12.96
CA ALA A 39 -10.64 20.30 14.39
C ALA A 39 -9.18 20.27 14.86
N PRO A 40 -8.77 21.17 15.78
CA PRO A 40 -7.39 21.15 16.27
C PRO A 40 -7.07 19.75 16.78
N LEU A 41 -5.93 19.23 16.35
CA LEU A 41 -5.47 17.91 16.73
C LEU A 41 -5.28 17.85 18.24
N PRO A 42 -5.66 16.75 18.88
CA PRO A 42 -5.63 16.64 20.34
C PRO A 42 -4.21 16.67 20.91
N TRP A 43 -3.21 16.46 20.05
CA TRP A 43 -1.83 16.36 20.49
C TRP A 43 -0.86 17.05 19.53
N THR A 44 0.00 17.92 20.04
CA THR A 44 1.02 18.65 19.30
C THR A 44 2.41 18.31 19.84
N PRO A 45 3.44 18.18 18.98
CA PRO A 45 4.79 17.88 19.43
C PRO A 45 5.44 19.07 20.16
N SER A 46 6.41 18.77 21.04
CA SER A 46 7.29 19.79 21.60
C SER A 46 8.21 20.37 20.52
N ALA A 47 8.67 21.62 20.71
CA ALA A 47 9.60 22.28 19.80
C ALA A 47 10.89 21.46 19.61
N GLU A 48 11.40 20.82 20.67
CA GLU A 48 12.57 19.95 20.62
C GLU A 48 12.37 18.75 19.68
N ARG A 49 11.21 18.09 19.73
CA ARG A 49 10.90 16.95 18.85
C ARG A 49 10.73 17.37 17.39
N VAL A 50 10.14 18.54 17.15
CA VAL A 50 10.04 19.12 15.80
C VAL A 50 11.44 19.40 15.24
N GLU A 51 12.33 19.94 16.09
CA GLU A 51 13.73 20.18 15.71
C GLU A 51 14.49 18.87 15.44
N GLU A 52 14.34 17.85 16.29
CA GLU A 52 14.90 16.50 16.06
C GLU A 52 14.44 15.92 14.72
N TYR A 53 13.13 16.00 14.47
CA TYR A 53 12.56 15.53 13.20
C TYR A 53 13.12 16.30 12.00
N GLY A 54 13.20 17.63 12.08
CA GLY A 54 13.67 18.49 10.99
C GLY A 54 15.16 18.36 10.68
N ALA A 55 16.00 18.19 11.69
CA ALA A 55 17.45 18.33 11.58
C ALA A 55 18.20 17.14 10.93
N ASN A 56 17.53 16.07 10.50
CA ASN A 56 18.16 14.84 9.98
C ASN A 56 19.25 14.23 10.90
N ARG A 57 19.20 14.50 12.19
CA ARG A 57 20.15 14.01 13.18
C ARG A 57 19.62 12.87 14.03
N SER A 58 18.43 12.39 13.74
CA SER A 58 17.81 11.25 14.43
C SER A 58 18.74 10.03 14.35
N LYS A 59 18.94 9.35 15.47
CA LYS A 59 19.78 8.16 15.57
C LYS A 59 18.97 6.88 15.58
N SER A 60 17.66 7.00 15.73
CA SER A 60 16.74 5.87 15.75
C SER A 60 15.40 6.24 15.10
N VAL A 61 14.67 5.23 14.66
CA VAL A 61 13.31 5.41 14.11
C VAL A 61 12.36 6.02 15.15
N ILE A 62 12.59 5.83 16.43
CA ILE A 62 11.77 6.43 17.51
C ILE A 62 11.94 7.95 17.54
N GLU A 63 13.15 8.47 17.31
CA GLU A 63 13.41 9.92 17.28
C GLU A 63 12.74 10.60 16.07
N LEU A 64 12.50 9.88 14.97
CA LEU A 64 11.73 10.40 13.85
C LEU A 64 10.24 10.65 14.20
N GLN A 65 9.74 10.09 15.30
CA GLN A 65 8.33 10.23 15.69
C GLN A 65 8.17 11.51 16.52
N GLN A 66 7.90 12.64 15.88
CA GLN A 66 7.72 13.93 16.55
C GLN A 66 6.49 13.96 17.47
N PHE A 67 5.47 13.12 17.22
CA PHE A 67 4.24 13.03 18.01
C PHE A 67 4.30 11.98 19.11
N ARG A 68 5.40 11.25 19.27
CA ARG A 68 5.52 10.18 20.27
C ARG A 68 5.25 10.65 21.68
N GLU A 69 4.53 9.85 22.43
CA GLU A 69 4.28 10.04 23.85
C GLU A 69 4.91 8.90 24.66
N LEU A 70 5.55 9.25 25.77
CA LEU A 70 6.21 8.28 26.66
C LEU A 70 5.52 8.25 28.00
N THR A 71 5.01 7.10 28.39
CA THR A 71 4.55 6.82 29.75
C THR A 71 5.52 5.82 30.41
N THR A 72 5.95 6.13 31.64
CA THR A 72 6.86 5.26 32.39
C THR A 72 6.27 4.98 33.76
N LEU A 73 6.21 3.69 34.11
CA LEU A 73 5.94 3.28 35.49
C LEU A 73 7.27 3.09 36.22
N PRO A 74 7.38 3.58 37.46
CA PRO A 74 8.54 3.31 38.30
C PRO A 74 8.68 1.79 38.48
N SER A 75 9.92 1.37 38.76
CA SER A 75 10.22 -0.01 39.12
C SER A 75 9.27 -0.46 40.24
N SER A 76 8.39 -1.39 39.94
CA SER A 76 7.60 -2.04 41.00
C SER A 76 8.54 -2.94 41.82
N ASP A 77 8.18 -3.21 43.08
CA ASP A 77 8.91 -4.15 43.95
C ASP A 77 8.93 -5.59 43.38
N LEU A 78 8.12 -5.85 42.36
CA LEU A 78 8.08 -7.10 41.60
C LEU A 78 9.23 -7.08 40.56
N ASP A 79 10.30 -7.79 40.85
CA ASP A 79 11.46 -8.07 40.00
C ASP A 79 12.27 -6.84 39.53
N ALA A 80 11.97 -5.64 40.07
CA ALA A 80 12.72 -4.42 39.78
C ALA A 80 12.88 -4.10 38.28
N VAL A 81 11.84 -4.32 37.50
CA VAL A 81 11.76 -3.97 36.08
C VAL A 81 11.01 -2.66 35.92
N GLN A 82 11.63 -1.70 35.23
CA GLN A 82 10.96 -0.48 34.81
C GLN A 82 10.25 -0.73 33.48
N ALA A 83 8.96 -0.45 33.42
CA ALA A 83 8.18 -0.51 32.20
C ALA A 83 7.99 0.89 31.60
N SER A 84 8.23 1.03 30.30
CA SER A 84 7.93 2.25 29.55
C SER A 84 7.13 1.89 28.31
N LEU A 85 6.07 2.64 28.05
CA LEU A 85 5.25 2.53 26.85
C LEU A 85 5.41 3.80 26.03
N ILE A 86 5.79 3.65 24.78
CA ILE A 86 5.90 4.74 23.79
C ILE A 86 4.74 4.56 22.83
N ASP A 87 3.77 5.46 22.86
CA ASP A 87 2.79 5.64 21.79
C ASP A 87 3.49 6.42 20.68
N LEU A 88 3.64 5.82 19.51
CA LEU A 88 4.43 6.38 18.42
C LEU A 88 3.74 7.55 17.71
N ASN A 89 2.40 7.53 17.68
CA ASN A 89 1.56 8.63 17.22
C ASN A 89 0.18 8.57 17.89
N PRO A 90 -0.06 9.31 18.97
CA PRO A 90 -1.33 9.30 19.70
C PRO A 90 -2.55 9.71 18.88
N ASN A 91 -2.36 10.44 17.77
CA ASN A 91 -3.47 10.82 16.88
C ASN A 91 -3.99 9.61 16.07
N VAL A 92 -3.12 8.64 15.79
CA VAL A 92 -3.47 7.37 15.12
C VAL A 92 -3.70 6.23 16.13
N GLY A 93 -2.87 6.19 17.19
CA GLY A 93 -3.04 5.31 18.35
C GLY A 93 -3.01 3.82 18.03
N THR A 94 -2.16 3.38 17.10
CA THR A 94 -2.12 1.99 16.65
C THR A 94 -0.81 1.27 17.02
N TRP A 95 0.32 1.95 16.90
CA TRP A 95 1.63 1.36 17.12
C TRP A 95 2.31 1.87 18.37
N TYR A 96 2.81 0.93 19.17
CA TYR A 96 3.46 1.19 20.44
C TYR A 96 4.78 0.43 20.56
N VAL A 97 5.71 0.98 21.33
CA VAL A 97 6.90 0.26 21.80
C VAL A 97 6.83 0.10 23.31
N LEU A 98 6.69 -1.13 23.77
CA LEU A 98 6.87 -1.47 25.18
C LEU A 98 8.34 -1.77 25.45
N ARG A 99 8.92 -1.08 26.43
CA ARG A 99 10.29 -1.31 26.90
C ARG A 99 10.27 -1.78 28.34
N LEU A 100 10.96 -2.87 28.60
CA LEU A 100 11.15 -3.43 29.93
C LEU A 100 12.64 -3.35 30.26
N THR A 101 13.02 -2.59 31.28
CA THR A 101 14.40 -2.39 31.71
C THR A 101 14.63 -3.04 33.06
N SER A 102 15.53 -4.01 33.13
CA SER A 102 15.93 -4.68 34.37
C SER A 102 16.79 -3.80 35.28
N LYS A 103 16.97 -4.16 36.55
CA LYS A 103 17.92 -3.51 37.48
C LYS A 103 19.36 -3.46 36.95
N GLY A 104 19.72 -4.45 36.14
CA GLY A 104 21.04 -4.52 35.50
C GLY A 104 21.21 -3.59 34.30
N GLY A 105 20.16 -2.86 33.91
CA GLY A 105 20.15 -1.96 32.75
C GLY A 105 19.88 -2.66 31.42
N GLU A 106 19.64 -3.96 31.39
CA GLU A 106 19.24 -4.68 30.20
C GLU A 106 17.84 -4.26 29.79
N THR A 107 17.65 -3.93 28.51
CA THR A 107 16.37 -3.47 27.97
C THR A 107 15.87 -4.41 26.89
N ALA A 108 14.67 -4.94 27.08
CA ALA A 108 13.90 -5.64 26.05
C ALA A 108 12.85 -4.71 25.45
N SER A 109 12.75 -4.69 24.13
CA SER A 109 11.76 -3.87 23.41
C SER A 109 10.81 -4.73 22.60
N TYR A 110 9.52 -4.37 22.61
CA TYR A 110 8.45 -5.11 21.98
C TYR A 110 7.62 -4.14 21.13
N HIS A 111 7.45 -4.44 19.85
CA HIS A 111 6.57 -3.68 18.96
C HIS A 111 5.15 -4.22 19.08
N LEU A 112 4.24 -3.42 19.63
CA LEU A 112 2.84 -3.77 19.80
C LEU A 112 1.98 -3.03 18.76
N GLU A 113 1.00 -3.75 18.19
CA GLU A 113 -0.03 -3.18 17.32
C GLU A 113 -1.39 -3.42 17.97
N SER A 114 -2.12 -2.35 18.26
CA SER A 114 -3.50 -2.42 18.74
C SER A 114 -4.49 -2.44 17.58
N GLN A 115 -5.67 -2.97 17.82
CA GLN A 115 -6.78 -2.81 16.88
C GLN A 115 -7.24 -1.34 16.85
N PRO A 116 -7.81 -0.86 15.73
CA PRO A 116 -8.38 0.49 15.66
C PRO A 116 -9.33 0.78 16.81
N GLY A 117 -9.20 1.95 17.42
CA GLY A 117 -10.01 2.37 18.57
C GLY A 117 -9.61 1.79 19.92
N VAL A 118 -8.61 0.91 19.97
CA VAL A 118 -8.06 0.35 21.22
C VAL A 118 -6.77 1.07 21.58
N ARG A 119 -6.78 1.89 22.62
CA ARG A 119 -5.58 2.56 23.14
C ARG A 119 -4.93 1.75 24.24
N LEU A 120 -3.61 1.64 24.20
CA LEU A 120 -2.83 1.01 25.25
C LEU A 120 -2.36 2.07 26.25
N MET A 121 -2.47 1.76 27.52
CA MET A 121 -1.98 2.61 28.61
C MET A 121 -1.30 1.74 29.67
N LEU A 122 -0.22 2.27 30.26
CA LEU A 122 0.33 1.71 31.48
C LEU A 122 -0.55 2.17 32.66
N ASP A 123 -1.14 1.23 33.38
CA ASP A 123 -1.99 1.53 34.55
C ASP A 123 -1.19 1.42 35.84
N PRO A 124 -0.94 2.53 36.56
CA PRO A 124 -0.20 2.51 37.81
C PRO A 124 -0.93 1.75 38.94
N ALA A 125 -2.24 1.57 38.84
CA ALA A 125 -3.02 0.77 39.80
C ALA A 125 -2.92 -0.72 39.54
N TYR A 126 -2.37 -1.12 38.40
CA TYR A 126 -2.15 -2.52 37.99
C TYR A 126 -0.68 -2.85 38.17
N PRO A 127 -0.30 -3.75 39.07
CA PRO A 127 1.11 -4.12 39.30
C PRO A 127 1.79 -4.75 38.05
N SER A 128 1.03 -5.18 37.07
CA SER A 128 1.47 -5.84 35.85
C SER A 128 1.31 -5.03 34.56
N GLY A 129 0.73 -3.86 34.60
CA GLY A 129 1.11 -2.78 33.77
C GLY A 129 0.40 -2.40 32.49
N LEU A 130 -0.40 -3.16 31.80
CA LEU A 130 -1.06 -2.70 30.57
C LEU A 130 -2.57 -2.69 30.70
N ALA A 131 -3.16 -1.50 30.73
CA ALA A 131 -4.61 -1.32 30.61
C ALA A 131 -5.01 -1.01 29.17
N LEU A 132 -6.04 -1.67 28.66
CA LEU A 132 -6.68 -1.33 27.40
C LEU A 132 -7.76 -0.29 27.69
N ALA A 133 -7.57 0.94 27.20
CA ALA A 133 -8.60 1.97 27.18
C ALA A 133 -9.35 1.90 25.84
N GLY A 134 -10.61 1.57 25.87
CA GLY A 134 -11.51 1.62 24.72
C GLY A 134 -12.92 1.95 25.22
N PRO A 135 -13.83 2.35 24.33
CA PRO A 135 -15.22 2.46 24.73
C PRO A 135 -15.65 1.11 25.31
N PRO A 136 -16.41 1.09 26.40
CA PRO A 136 -16.87 -0.16 26.97
C PRO A 136 -17.67 -0.92 25.93
N LEU A 137 -17.20 -2.09 25.56
CA LEU A 137 -18.00 -3.07 24.83
C LEU A 137 -19.10 -3.58 25.79
N GLY A 138 -20.23 -2.83 25.81
CA GLY A 138 -21.27 -3.00 26.80
C GLY A 138 -20.94 -2.28 28.12
N SER A 139 -21.78 -2.39 29.12
CA SER A 139 -21.73 -1.73 30.44
C SER A 139 -20.62 -2.24 31.38
N GLY A 140 -19.51 -2.73 30.87
CA GLY A 140 -18.40 -3.26 31.68
C GLY A 140 -17.23 -2.26 31.83
N PRO A 141 -16.42 -2.35 32.90
CA PRO A 141 -15.20 -1.58 33.07
C PRO A 141 -14.21 -1.90 31.94
N GLY A 142 -13.36 -0.92 31.59
CA GLY A 142 -12.32 -1.09 30.55
C GLY A 142 -11.53 -2.40 30.79
N ARG A 143 -11.25 -3.13 29.69
CA ARG A 143 -10.51 -4.39 29.78
C ARG A 143 -9.07 -4.11 30.16
N SER A 144 -8.62 -4.66 31.28
CA SER A 144 -7.20 -4.76 31.59
C SER A 144 -6.62 -6.05 31.02
N CYS A 145 -5.41 -5.97 30.51
CA CYS A 145 -4.70 -7.10 29.94
C CYS A 145 -3.33 -7.18 30.59
N ASP A 146 -3.09 -8.29 31.28
CA ASP A 146 -1.83 -8.56 31.94
C ASP A 146 -0.84 -9.16 30.95
N LEU A 147 0.03 -8.32 30.40
CA LEU A 147 1.08 -8.75 29.48
C LEU A 147 2.38 -9.12 30.18
N TRP A 148 2.55 -8.63 31.40
CA TRP A 148 3.75 -8.84 32.17
C TRP A 148 3.46 -8.73 33.67
N SER A 149 3.61 -9.80 34.38
CA SER A 149 3.59 -9.88 35.85
C SER A 149 4.51 -11.02 36.30
N SER A 150 4.75 -11.14 37.57
CA SER A 150 5.47 -12.32 38.13
C SER A 150 4.75 -13.64 37.81
N ALA A 151 3.43 -13.62 37.62
CA ALA A 151 2.63 -14.77 37.23
C ALA A 151 2.58 -15.01 35.71
N ASN A 152 2.69 -13.95 34.89
CA ASN A 152 2.48 -13.98 33.42
C ASN A 152 3.63 -13.42 32.61
N ALA A 153 4.87 -13.37 33.17
CA ALA A 153 6.06 -12.90 32.45
C ALA A 153 6.32 -13.68 31.15
N THR A 154 5.85 -14.92 31.06
CA THR A 154 5.99 -15.79 29.90
C THR A 154 5.14 -15.33 28.71
N THR A 155 4.04 -14.60 28.91
CA THR A 155 3.10 -14.23 27.84
C THR A 155 3.80 -13.47 26.69
N LEU A 156 4.62 -12.46 27.00
CA LEU A 156 5.40 -11.73 25.97
C LEU A 156 6.49 -12.60 25.35
N ILE A 157 7.15 -13.44 26.14
CA ILE A 157 8.21 -14.35 25.67
C ILE A 157 7.61 -15.42 24.77
N ASP A 158 6.49 -16.02 25.16
CA ASP A 158 5.79 -17.02 24.35
C ASP A 158 5.27 -16.43 23.05
N ALA A 159 4.71 -15.22 23.08
CA ALA A 159 4.30 -14.48 21.89
C ALA A 159 5.48 -14.20 20.96
N ARG A 160 6.64 -13.79 21.50
CA ARG A 160 7.86 -13.57 20.72
C ARG A 160 8.37 -14.86 20.07
N ASN A 161 8.33 -15.96 20.79
CA ASN A 161 8.83 -17.26 20.34
C ASN A 161 7.81 -18.04 19.47
N SER A 162 6.60 -17.54 19.30
CA SER A 162 5.53 -18.22 18.56
C SER A 162 5.81 -18.42 17.08
N GLY A 163 6.75 -17.66 16.49
CA GLY A 163 7.02 -17.64 15.04
C GLY A 163 5.92 -16.98 14.21
N LEU A 164 4.92 -16.35 14.85
CA LEU A 164 3.85 -15.63 14.18
C LEU A 164 4.26 -14.18 13.95
N ALA A 165 4.09 -13.65 12.72
CA ALA A 165 4.32 -12.24 12.41
C ALA A 165 3.48 -11.31 13.31
N TYR A 166 2.26 -11.74 13.62
CA TYR A 166 1.30 -11.10 14.52
C TYR A 166 0.90 -12.10 15.61
N ALA A 167 1.63 -12.11 16.71
CA ALA A 167 1.30 -12.97 17.84
C ALA A 167 0.19 -12.32 18.69
N PRO A 168 -0.97 -12.99 18.85
CA PRO A 168 -2.10 -12.39 19.55
C PRO A 168 -1.82 -12.28 21.05
N LEU A 169 -2.15 -11.12 21.61
CA LEU A 169 -2.15 -10.78 23.01
C LEU A 169 -3.54 -10.28 23.41
N CYS A 170 -3.89 -10.34 24.70
CA CYS A 170 -5.15 -9.80 25.23
C CYS A 170 -6.39 -10.32 24.49
N GLY A 171 -6.42 -11.60 24.14
CA GLY A 171 -7.53 -12.19 23.38
C GLY A 171 -7.63 -11.68 21.93
N GLY A 172 -6.53 -11.19 21.37
CA GLY A 172 -6.46 -10.68 20.00
C GLY A 172 -6.77 -9.18 19.85
N ALA A 173 -6.96 -8.46 20.96
CA ALA A 173 -7.12 -7.00 20.92
C ALA A 173 -5.80 -6.27 20.62
N VAL A 174 -4.68 -6.93 20.89
CA VAL A 174 -3.32 -6.45 20.64
C VAL A 174 -2.53 -7.56 19.98
N TYR A 175 -1.59 -7.19 19.12
CA TYR A 175 -0.63 -8.12 18.53
C TYR A 175 0.80 -7.69 18.88
N LEU A 176 1.63 -8.66 19.26
CA LEU A 176 3.06 -8.50 19.24
C LEU A 176 3.53 -8.74 17.79
N ARG A 177 4.23 -7.78 17.22
CA ARG A 177 4.84 -7.91 15.90
C ARG A 177 6.22 -8.55 16.03
N ASN A 178 6.42 -9.69 15.39
CA ASN A 178 7.70 -10.40 15.38
C ASN A 178 8.40 -10.29 14.03
N PRO A 179 9.74 -10.20 14.02
CA PRO A 179 10.50 -10.31 12.78
C PRO A 179 10.19 -11.63 12.08
N ILE A 180 10.00 -11.54 10.76
CA ILE A 180 9.73 -12.69 9.91
C ILE A 180 10.46 -12.48 8.57
N ASP A 181 10.89 -13.57 7.95
CA ASP A 181 11.49 -13.52 6.62
C ASP A 181 10.39 -13.34 5.56
N GLY A 182 10.57 -12.33 4.72
CA GLY A 182 9.68 -12.10 3.59
C GLY A 182 9.89 -13.14 2.49
N HIS A 183 8.78 -13.55 1.90
CA HIS A 183 8.80 -14.41 0.72
C HIS A 183 9.55 -13.73 -0.42
N ARG A 184 10.31 -14.52 -1.16
CA ARG A 184 10.97 -14.17 -2.41
C ARG A 184 10.87 -15.32 -3.38
N THR A 185 10.55 -15.03 -4.61
CA THR A 185 10.58 -16.05 -5.66
C THR A 185 12.00 -16.57 -5.88
N PRO A 186 12.19 -17.79 -6.38
CA PRO A 186 13.52 -18.31 -6.73
C PRO A 186 14.29 -17.37 -7.66
N LYS A 187 13.57 -16.72 -8.58
CA LYS A 187 14.10 -15.76 -9.52
C LYS A 187 14.62 -14.49 -8.84
N GLU A 188 13.87 -13.92 -7.90
CA GLU A 188 14.31 -12.78 -7.11
C GLU A 188 15.59 -13.09 -6.33
N ARG A 189 15.67 -14.29 -5.73
CA ARG A 189 16.89 -14.74 -5.02
C ARG A 189 18.11 -14.79 -5.92
N VAL A 190 17.95 -15.29 -7.15
CA VAL A 190 19.05 -15.35 -8.14
C VAL A 190 19.45 -13.92 -8.56
N VAL A 191 18.50 -13.04 -8.84
CA VAL A 191 18.77 -11.65 -9.23
C VAL A 191 19.47 -10.90 -8.09
N ASP A 192 19.01 -11.07 -6.85
CA ASP A 192 19.62 -10.46 -5.68
C ASP A 192 21.06 -10.98 -5.46
N LEU A 193 21.27 -12.31 -5.59
CA LEU A 193 22.61 -12.90 -5.48
C LEU A 193 23.55 -12.35 -6.56
N LEU A 194 23.11 -12.26 -7.81
CA LEU A 194 23.93 -11.75 -8.91
C LEU A 194 24.29 -10.28 -8.69
N ARG A 195 23.32 -9.47 -8.27
CA ARG A 195 23.52 -8.04 -8.07
C ARG A 195 24.43 -7.75 -6.86
N ASP A 196 24.24 -8.45 -5.75
CA ASP A 196 24.85 -8.10 -4.48
C ASP A 196 26.21 -8.80 -4.25
N HIS A 197 26.48 -9.91 -4.95
CA HIS A 197 27.66 -10.75 -4.69
C HIS A 197 28.54 -11.06 -5.92
N VAL A 198 28.12 -10.66 -7.12
CA VAL A 198 28.92 -10.88 -8.33
C VAL A 198 29.54 -9.58 -8.80
N TRP A 199 30.85 -9.59 -9.06
CA TRP A 199 31.55 -8.42 -9.61
C TRP A 199 30.90 -8.01 -10.94
N GLN A 200 30.59 -6.71 -11.09
CA GLN A 200 29.75 -6.17 -12.19
C GLN A 200 28.32 -6.75 -12.23
N GLY A 201 27.79 -7.23 -11.12
CA GLY A 201 26.47 -7.86 -11.05
C GLY A 201 25.30 -6.95 -11.48
N GLU A 202 25.40 -5.64 -11.29
CA GLU A 202 24.42 -4.68 -11.81
C GLU A 202 24.40 -4.66 -13.35
N GLU A 203 25.56 -4.66 -14.00
CA GLU A 203 25.66 -4.66 -15.46
C GLU A 203 25.20 -6.01 -16.05
N LEU A 204 25.57 -7.11 -15.40
CA LEU A 204 25.13 -8.46 -15.79
C LEU A 204 23.63 -8.63 -15.61
N THR A 205 23.08 -8.16 -14.50
CA THR A 205 21.62 -8.18 -14.25
C THR A 205 20.89 -7.31 -15.26
N SER A 206 21.46 -6.17 -15.66
CA SER A 206 20.96 -5.30 -16.70
C SER A 206 20.93 -5.99 -18.06
N LEU A 207 22.04 -6.65 -18.44
CA LEU A 207 22.14 -7.40 -19.71
C LEU A 207 21.13 -8.58 -19.77
N VAL A 208 20.97 -9.30 -18.67
CA VAL A 208 19.99 -10.39 -18.57
C VAL A 208 18.57 -9.84 -18.68
N LYS A 209 18.28 -8.70 -18.06
CA LYS A 209 16.98 -8.03 -18.20
C LYS A 209 16.71 -7.64 -19.65
N ASP A 210 17.68 -7.09 -20.35
CA ASP A 210 17.52 -6.68 -21.75
C ASP A 210 17.26 -7.85 -22.69
N MET A 211 17.93 -8.98 -22.47
CA MET A 211 17.79 -10.13 -23.34
C MET A 211 16.53 -10.96 -23.09
N PHE A 212 16.06 -11.03 -21.82
CA PHE A 212 15.00 -11.98 -21.43
C PHE A 212 13.69 -11.32 -20.99
N TYR A 213 13.66 -9.99 -20.76
CA TYR A 213 12.49 -9.32 -20.20
C TYR A 213 11.89 -8.23 -21.09
N LYS A 214 12.58 -7.84 -22.15
CA LYS A 214 12.00 -6.90 -23.10
C LYS A 214 10.78 -7.54 -23.74
N ASP A 215 9.65 -6.91 -23.54
CA ASP A 215 8.35 -7.35 -24.06
C ASP A 215 7.89 -8.78 -23.63
N ALA A 216 8.53 -9.37 -22.59
CA ALA A 216 8.16 -10.70 -22.07
C ALA A 216 6.71 -10.78 -21.55
N PHE A 217 6.14 -9.64 -21.19
CA PHE A 217 4.78 -9.51 -20.66
C PHE A 217 3.85 -8.76 -21.62
N LEU A 218 4.31 -8.53 -22.86
CA LEU A 218 3.52 -7.83 -23.87
C LEU A 218 2.23 -8.59 -24.16
N ALA A 219 1.10 -7.95 -23.89
CA ALA A 219 -0.21 -8.38 -24.29
C ALA A 219 -0.72 -7.45 -25.40
N THR A 220 -1.23 -8.00 -26.47
CA THR A 220 -1.83 -7.26 -27.60
C THR A 220 -3.19 -7.84 -27.95
N SER A 221 -4.04 -7.05 -28.59
CA SER A 221 -5.33 -7.49 -29.09
C SER A 221 -5.70 -6.74 -30.36
N THR A 222 -6.38 -7.42 -31.25
CA THR A 222 -7.00 -6.82 -32.43
C THR A 222 -8.38 -6.29 -32.07
N LEU A 223 -8.73 -5.12 -32.59
CA LEU A 223 -10.08 -4.56 -32.46
C LEU A 223 -11.01 -5.21 -33.50
N THR A 224 -12.19 -5.60 -33.08
CA THR A 224 -13.23 -6.20 -33.94
C THR A 224 -14.55 -5.50 -33.71
N ALA A 225 -15.37 -5.38 -34.76
CA ALA A 225 -16.73 -4.84 -34.60
C ALA A 225 -17.54 -5.71 -33.64
N ALA A 226 -18.40 -5.08 -32.85
CA ALA A 226 -19.38 -5.80 -32.06
C ALA A 226 -20.44 -6.44 -32.98
N PRO A 227 -20.94 -7.64 -32.68
CA PRO A 227 -22.07 -8.23 -33.40
C PRO A 227 -23.29 -7.30 -33.36
N ASP A 228 -24.05 -7.24 -34.47
CA ASP A 228 -25.26 -6.43 -34.55
C ASP A 228 -26.24 -6.75 -33.39
N GLY A 229 -26.66 -5.75 -32.66
CA GLY A 229 -27.58 -5.88 -31.52
C GLY A 229 -26.91 -6.19 -30.16
N SER A 230 -25.59 -6.39 -30.08
CA SER A 230 -24.87 -6.66 -28.82
C SER A 230 -24.42 -5.38 -28.10
N ALA A 231 -24.66 -4.22 -28.67
CA ALA A 231 -24.03 -2.94 -28.30
C ALA A 231 -24.53 -2.27 -27.03
N THR A 232 -25.26 -2.94 -26.15
CA THR A 232 -25.71 -2.28 -24.92
C THR A 232 -25.67 -3.18 -23.70
N ALA A 233 -24.45 -3.49 -23.20
CA ALA A 233 -24.36 -3.66 -21.76
C ALA A 233 -24.75 -2.31 -21.12
N PRO A 234 -25.64 -2.25 -20.12
CA PRO A 234 -26.02 -1.00 -19.50
C PRO A 234 -24.76 -0.31 -18.97
N LEU A 235 -24.69 1.02 -19.13
CA LEU A 235 -23.67 1.83 -18.48
C LEU A 235 -23.78 1.56 -16.98
N VAL A 236 -22.84 0.81 -16.44
CA VAL A 236 -22.76 0.56 -15.00
C VAL A 236 -22.51 1.92 -14.35
N THR A 237 -23.27 2.25 -13.32
CA THR A 237 -22.96 3.42 -12.48
C THR A 237 -21.60 3.16 -11.86
N GLY A 238 -20.54 3.85 -12.34
CA GLY A 238 -19.17 3.53 -11.96
C GLY A 238 -18.20 4.64 -12.34
N PRO A 239 -16.93 4.32 -12.56
CA PRO A 239 -15.93 5.28 -12.98
C PRO A 239 -16.30 5.96 -14.30
N MET A 240 -15.75 7.17 -14.51
CA MET A 240 -15.92 7.88 -15.80
C MET A 240 -15.37 7.00 -16.94
N PRO A 241 -16.15 6.78 -18.01
CA PRO A 241 -15.69 6.03 -19.16
C PRO A 241 -14.42 6.65 -19.76
N PRO A 242 -13.42 5.83 -20.18
CA PRO A 242 -12.25 6.34 -20.86
C PRO A 242 -12.60 7.08 -22.17
N ARG A 243 -11.94 8.21 -22.40
CA ARG A 243 -12.06 9.01 -23.63
C ARG A 243 -11.27 8.32 -24.74
N VAL A 244 -11.97 7.61 -25.59
CA VAL A 244 -11.41 6.89 -26.75
C VAL A 244 -11.94 7.47 -28.04
N SER A 245 -11.21 7.25 -29.14
CA SER A 245 -11.64 7.69 -30.47
C SER A 245 -13.03 7.16 -30.83
N ALA A 246 -13.90 8.03 -31.36
CA ALA A 246 -15.27 7.66 -31.75
C ALA A 246 -15.29 6.51 -32.78
N THR A 247 -14.23 6.35 -33.58
CA THR A 247 -14.12 5.30 -34.59
C THR A 247 -13.92 3.90 -34.01
N VAL A 248 -13.45 3.80 -32.76
CA VAL A 248 -13.18 2.53 -32.07
C VAL A 248 -14.02 2.32 -30.82
N PHE A 249 -14.84 3.31 -30.45
CA PHE A 249 -15.77 3.18 -29.33
C PHE A 249 -16.70 1.99 -29.55
N ASP A 250 -16.87 1.15 -28.52
CA ASP A 250 -17.64 -0.10 -28.56
C ASP A 250 -17.07 -1.21 -29.49
N GLN A 251 -15.94 -1.01 -30.16
CA GLN A 251 -15.25 -2.16 -30.74
C GLN A 251 -14.77 -3.10 -29.64
N LEU A 252 -14.80 -4.38 -29.94
CA LEU A 252 -14.41 -5.44 -29.00
C LEU A 252 -12.92 -5.75 -29.10
N LEU A 253 -12.32 -6.01 -27.95
CA LEU A 253 -10.97 -6.56 -27.83
C LEU A 253 -10.97 -7.78 -26.91
N VAL A 254 -10.06 -8.72 -27.17
CA VAL A 254 -9.77 -9.82 -26.27
C VAL A 254 -8.85 -9.28 -25.17
N PRO A 255 -9.23 -9.31 -23.89
CA PRO A 255 -8.36 -8.89 -22.79
C PRO A 255 -7.35 -10.02 -22.49
N ALA A 256 -6.39 -10.23 -23.41
CA ALA A 256 -5.41 -11.29 -23.33
C ALA A 256 -4.69 -11.29 -21.98
N HIS A 257 -4.58 -12.46 -21.36
CA HIS A 257 -3.97 -12.70 -20.05
C HIS A 257 -4.71 -12.13 -18.84
N LEU A 258 -5.86 -11.48 -18.99
CA LEU A 258 -6.69 -11.07 -17.86
C LEU A 258 -7.34 -12.30 -17.20
N GLU A 259 -7.12 -12.50 -15.90
CA GLU A 259 -7.71 -13.63 -15.17
C GLU A 259 -8.92 -13.24 -14.30
N ILE A 260 -9.12 -11.94 -14.01
CA ILE A 260 -10.27 -11.48 -13.23
C ILE A 260 -11.57 -11.65 -14.04
N PRO A 261 -12.58 -12.40 -13.53
CA PRO A 261 -13.84 -12.57 -14.22
C PRO A 261 -14.69 -11.28 -14.17
N LEU A 262 -15.26 -10.92 -15.32
CA LEU A 262 -16.02 -9.69 -15.52
C LEU A 262 -17.49 -9.98 -15.85
N VAL A 263 -18.37 -9.12 -15.35
CA VAL A 263 -19.81 -9.19 -15.62
C VAL A 263 -20.14 -8.54 -16.97
N GLY A 264 -20.92 -9.21 -17.82
CA GLY A 264 -21.45 -8.62 -19.04
C GLY A 264 -20.50 -8.54 -20.22
N THR A 265 -19.42 -9.33 -20.22
CA THR A 265 -18.52 -9.49 -21.38
C THR A 265 -19.23 -10.19 -22.54
N ILE A 266 -18.80 -9.90 -23.76
CA ILE A 266 -19.35 -10.53 -24.99
C ILE A 266 -18.40 -11.63 -25.44
N GLU A 267 -18.73 -12.90 -25.19
CA GLU A 267 -17.87 -14.05 -25.52
C GLU A 267 -16.43 -13.90 -24.97
N GLY A 268 -16.29 -13.39 -23.73
CA GLY A 268 -14.99 -13.15 -23.11
C GLY A 268 -14.23 -11.91 -23.65
N ARG A 269 -14.88 -11.12 -24.52
CA ARG A 269 -14.34 -9.87 -25.04
C ARG A 269 -14.95 -8.66 -24.32
N VAL A 270 -14.17 -7.60 -24.24
CA VAL A 270 -14.57 -6.32 -23.64
C VAL A 270 -14.65 -5.22 -24.70
N ALA A 271 -15.58 -4.29 -24.53
CA ALA A 271 -15.72 -3.16 -25.42
C ALA A 271 -14.81 -2.01 -24.99
N VAL A 272 -14.12 -1.42 -25.96
CA VAL A 272 -13.25 -0.26 -25.78
C VAL A 272 -14.06 0.93 -25.26
N GLY A 273 -13.54 1.61 -24.25
CA GLY A 273 -14.19 2.76 -23.64
C GLY A 273 -15.23 2.42 -22.57
N ARG A 274 -15.37 1.16 -22.17
CA ARG A 274 -16.32 0.72 -21.14
C ARG A 274 -15.63 0.12 -19.92
N TRP A 275 -16.25 0.33 -18.74
CA TRP A 275 -15.92 -0.36 -17.51
C TRP A 275 -16.83 -1.55 -17.29
N TYR A 276 -16.27 -2.61 -16.72
CA TYR A 276 -16.95 -3.85 -16.37
C TYR A 276 -16.79 -4.12 -14.88
N GLU A 277 -17.87 -4.38 -14.17
CA GLU A 277 -17.80 -4.80 -12.78
C GLU A 277 -17.23 -6.22 -12.67
N THR A 278 -16.47 -6.48 -11.63
CA THR A 278 -15.93 -7.83 -11.38
C THR A 278 -17.00 -8.73 -10.76
N VAL A 279 -16.94 -10.04 -11.05
CA VAL A 279 -17.93 -10.98 -10.52
C VAL A 279 -17.81 -11.07 -9.00
N ASP A 280 -18.94 -10.95 -8.30
CA ASP A 280 -19.07 -11.07 -6.83
C ASP A 280 -18.19 -10.10 -6.00
N ASN A 281 -17.70 -9.03 -6.60
CA ASN A 281 -16.93 -7.98 -5.92
C ASN A 281 -17.48 -6.59 -6.32
N PRO A 282 -18.65 -6.18 -5.81
CA PRO A 282 -19.23 -4.89 -6.13
C PRO A 282 -18.26 -3.74 -5.79
N GLY A 283 -18.31 -2.68 -6.63
CA GLY A 283 -17.42 -1.52 -6.47
C GLY A 283 -16.01 -1.70 -7.01
N ILE A 284 -15.69 -2.84 -7.62
CA ILE A 284 -14.43 -3.07 -8.34
C ILE A 284 -14.75 -3.19 -9.84
N PHE A 285 -14.13 -2.34 -10.64
CA PHE A 285 -14.38 -2.26 -12.08
C PHE A 285 -13.07 -2.45 -12.85
N VAL A 286 -13.14 -3.11 -14.01
CA VAL A 286 -12.00 -3.32 -14.90
C VAL A 286 -12.30 -2.81 -16.29
N THR A 287 -11.32 -2.19 -16.93
CA THR A 287 -11.33 -1.88 -18.37
C THR A 287 -9.99 -2.27 -19.00
N ALA A 288 -10.00 -2.57 -20.28
CA ALA A 288 -8.82 -2.82 -21.07
C ALA A 288 -8.71 -1.77 -22.18
N LEU A 289 -7.52 -1.21 -22.34
CA LEU A 289 -7.24 -0.14 -23.30
C LEU A 289 -5.92 -0.39 -24.04
N ARG A 290 -5.79 0.22 -25.20
CA ARG A 290 -4.51 0.40 -25.92
C ARG A 290 -4.17 1.90 -25.97
N ALA A 291 -2.90 2.25 -26.04
CA ALA A 291 -2.50 3.66 -26.07
C ALA A 291 -2.91 4.37 -27.37
N ASP A 292 -3.05 3.64 -28.46
CA ASP A 292 -3.43 4.18 -29.78
C ASP A 292 -4.95 4.43 -29.96
N VAL A 293 -5.79 3.94 -29.05
CA VAL A 293 -7.25 4.20 -29.11
C VAL A 293 -7.67 5.46 -28.38
N VAL A 294 -6.76 6.14 -27.70
CA VAL A 294 -7.02 7.37 -26.95
C VAL A 294 -7.55 8.46 -27.92
N ALA A 295 -8.59 9.18 -27.51
CA ALA A 295 -9.21 10.21 -28.32
C ALA A 295 -8.23 11.33 -28.70
N GLU A 296 -8.38 11.89 -29.92
CA GLU A 296 -7.47 12.88 -30.46
C GLU A 296 -7.42 14.19 -29.65
N ASP A 297 -8.55 14.57 -29.04
CA ASP A 297 -8.63 15.75 -28.18
C ASP A 297 -7.76 15.58 -26.92
N VAL A 298 -7.74 14.38 -26.30
CA VAL A 298 -6.82 14.07 -25.19
C VAL A 298 -5.37 14.25 -25.62
N ILE A 299 -5.01 13.76 -26.81
CA ILE A 299 -3.66 13.89 -27.34
C ILE A 299 -3.33 15.36 -27.64
N ALA A 300 -4.25 16.12 -28.20
CA ALA A 300 -4.08 17.54 -28.47
C ALA A 300 -3.88 18.36 -27.18
N GLU A 301 -4.60 18.03 -26.11
CA GLU A 301 -4.45 18.66 -24.80
C GLU A 301 -3.07 18.40 -24.15
N GLN A 302 -2.37 17.33 -24.55
CA GLN A 302 -1.05 16.98 -23.99
C GLN A 302 0.08 17.89 -24.50
N GLY A 303 -0.11 18.53 -25.68
CA GLY A 303 0.92 19.36 -26.31
C GLY A 303 2.23 18.59 -26.54
N HIS A 304 3.34 19.21 -26.16
CA HIS A 304 4.68 18.60 -26.29
C HIS A 304 5.15 17.85 -25.03
N ARG A 305 4.27 17.63 -24.03
CA ARG A 305 4.64 17.04 -22.74
C ARG A 305 4.80 15.53 -22.77
N VAL A 306 4.34 14.86 -23.83
CA VAL A 306 4.47 13.41 -24.00
C VAL A 306 5.20 13.07 -25.29
N SER A 307 5.88 11.93 -25.31
CA SER A 307 6.52 11.40 -26.51
C SER A 307 5.51 10.70 -27.42
N THR A 308 5.85 10.58 -28.71
CA THR A 308 5.08 9.75 -29.64
C THR A 308 5.20 8.27 -29.25
N LEU A 309 4.13 7.51 -29.49
CA LEU A 309 4.13 6.06 -29.29
C LEU A 309 5.00 5.37 -30.35
N ASP A 310 5.71 4.31 -29.96
CA ASP A 310 6.28 3.38 -30.93
C ASP A 310 5.23 2.33 -31.36
N ALA A 311 5.56 1.54 -32.39
CA ALA A 311 4.63 0.56 -32.97
C ALA A 311 4.23 -0.55 -31.96
N THR A 312 5.13 -0.94 -31.07
CA THR A 312 4.84 -1.95 -30.04
C THR A 312 3.95 -1.38 -28.93
N GLU A 313 4.30 -0.20 -28.46
CA GLU A 313 3.59 0.48 -27.39
C GLU A 313 2.16 0.89 -27.81
N SER A 314 1.97 1.24 -29.09
CA SER A 314 0.67 1.57 -29.66
C SER A 314 -0.35 0.44 -29.45
N GLY A 315 0.04 -0.80 -29.76
CA GLY A 315 -0.84 -1.97 -29.70
C GLY A 315 -0.85 -2.69 -28.36
N ALA A 316 -0.04 -2.26 -27.40
CA ALA A 316 0.07 -2.91 -26.11
C ALA A 316 -1.17 -2.68 -25.25
N LEU A 317 -1.64 -3.74 -24.57
CA LEU A 317 -2.75 -3.67 -23.64
C LEU A 317 -2.32 -3.06 -22.31
N ALA A 318 -3.17 -2.20 -21.78
CA ALA A 318 -3.20 -1.78 -20.40
C ALA A 318 -4.54 -2.20 -19.76
N PHE A 319 -4.46 -2.68 -18.53
CA PHE A 319 -5.63 -3.00 -17.72
C PHE A 319 -5.73 -1.98 -16.59
N LEU A 320 -6.89 -1.34 -16.47
CA LEU A 320 -7.19 -0.42 -15.38
C LEU A 320 -8.21 -1.09 -14.45
N VAL A 321 -7.91 -1.08 -13.15
CA VAL A 321 -8.79 -1.59 -12.10
C VAL A 321 -9.19 -0.44 -11.20
N ALA A 322 -10.46 -0.08 -11.20
CA ALA A 322 -10.99 1.02 -10.40
C ALA A 322 -11.72 0.51 -9.15
N PHE A 323 -11.47 1.15 -8.04
CA PHE A 323 -12.07 0.88 -6.74
C PHE A 323 -12.90 2.08 -6.29
N ASP A 324 -14.15 1.87 -5.95
CA ASP A 324 -15.00 2.87 -5.33
C ASP A 324 -14.60 3.06 -3.86
N ILE A 325 -13.95 4.18 -3.54
CA ILE A 325 -13.39 4.44 -2.20
C ILE A 325 -14.47 4.56 -1.11
N GLU A 326 -15.73 4.80 -1.49
CA GLU A 326 -16.82 4.76 -0.51
C GLU A 326 -17.08 3.34 0.01
N GLN A 327 -16.75 2.30 -0.77
CA GLN A 327 -16.96 0.90 -0.39
C GLN A 327 -15.74 0.25 0.27
N PHE A 328 -14.56 0.87 0.15
CA PHE A 328 -13.32 0.29 0.64
C PHE A 328 -12.56 1.25 1.55
N GLU A 329 -11.81 0.67 2.46
CA GLU A 329 -10.78 1.34 3.27
C GLU A 329 -9.42 0.96 2.70
N MET A 330 -8.63 1.94 2.28
CA MET A 330 -7.28 1.70 1.78
C MET A 330 -6.25 1.75 2.90
N GLY A 331 -5.21 0.91 2.79
CA GLY A 331 -4.06 0.91 3.67
C GLY A 331 -2.76 0.62 2.93
N PHE A 332 -1.65 0.73 3.67
CA PHE A 332 -0.31 0.49 3.17
C PHE A 332 0.50 -0.28 4.21
N ARG A 333 1.33 -1.22 3.77
CA ARG A 333 2.26 -1.99 4.59
C ARG A 333 3.66 -2.00 3.96
N VAL A 334 4.67 -1.80 4.78
CA VAL A 334 6.07 -1.99 4.35
C VAL A 334 6.41 -3.47 4.29
N GLY A 335 7.21 -3.85 3.31
CA GLY A 335 7.76 -5.20 3.21
C GLY A 335 8.83 -5.47 4.26
N THR A 336 9.25 -6.72 4.42
CA THR A 336 10.24 -7.08 5.45
C THR A 336 11.60 -6.40 5.22
N ASP A 337 11.95 -6.09 3.97
CA ASP A 337 13.20 -5.41 3.61
C ASP A 337 13.03 -4.35 2.50
N HIS A 338 11.80 -3.99 2.17
CA HIS A 338 11.48 -3.01 1.14
C HIS A 338 10.31 -2.12 1.58
N PRO A 339 10.43 -0.79 1.55
CA PRO A 339 11.64 -0.01 1.25
C PRO A 339 12.65 -0.01 2.42
N ARG A 340 13.93 0.14 2.12
CA ARG A 340 14.99 0.24 3.14
C ARG A 340 15.14 1.66 3.66
N VAL A 341 15.69 1.81 4.86
CA VAL A 341 15.97 3.12 5.48
C VAL A 341 17.41 3.62 5.25
N ASP A 342 18.36 2.71 5.05
CA ASP A 342 19.79 3.01 4.85
C ASP A 342 20.11 3.70 3.50
N TRP A 343 21.37 4.04 3.30
CA TRP A 343 21.87 4.57 2.04
C TRP A 343 21.86 3.49 0.94
N SER A 344 21.57 3.93 -0.28
CA SER A 344 21.83 3.12 -1.47
C SER A 344 23.33 3.10 -1.78
N ASP A 345 23.82 1.94 -2.22
CA ASP A 345 25.20 1.80 -2.74
C ASP A 345 25.44 2.66 -3.98
N ALA A 346 24.39 2.99 -4.72
CA ALA A 346 24.45 3.90 -5.85
C ALA A 346 24.72 5.37 -5.45
N VAL A 347 24.56 5.75 -4.18
CA VAL A 347 24.87 7.09 -3.68
C VAL A 347 26.32 7.17 -3.29
N ARG A 348 27.10 8.01 -4.00
CA ARG A 348 28.52 8.21 -3.71
C ARG A 348 28.73 8.67 -2.26
N PRO A 349 29.76 8.18 -1.54
CA PRO A 349 30.04 8.57 -0.16
C PRO A 349 30.08 10.08 0.06
N ALA A 350 30.69 10.82 -0.87
CA ALA A 350 30.76 12.29 -0.83
C ALA A 350 29.39 12.99 -0.88
N MET A 351 28.34 12.30 -1.36
CA MET A 351 26.98 12.83 -1.46
C MET A 351 26.10 12.44 -0.27
N ARG A 352 26.60 11.60 0.64
CA ARG A 352 25.85 11.14 1.81
C ARG A 352 25.78 12.17 2.93
N GLY A 353 26.44 13.30 2.79
CA GLY A 353 26.51 14.35 3.82
C GLY A 353 27.17 13.84 5.11
N ASN A 354 26.88 14.52 6.21
CA ASN A 354 27.37 14.14 7.54
C ASN A 354 26.42 13.20 8.30
N THR A 355 25.37 12.70 7.65
CA THR A 355 24.41 11.78 8.26
C THR A 355 24.94 10.35 8.23
N THR A 356 25.00 9.72 9.39
CA THR A 356 25.32 8.30 9.52
C THR A 356 24.05 7.48 9.35
N GLY A 357 24.17 6.30 8.76
CA GLY A 357 23.09 5.32 8.69
C GLY A 357 22.20 5.41 7.47
N GLY A 358 21.79 6.57 7.02
CA GLY A 358 20.90 6.76 5.87
C GLY A 358 20.48 8.20 5.70
N PRO A 359 19.68 8.54 4.69
CA PRO A 359 19.24 9.92 4.45
C PRO A 359 18.48 10.53 5.64
N ASP A 360 17.82 9.70 6.45
CA ASP A 360 17.11 10.11 7.67
C ASP A 360 17.98 10.05 8.93
N GLY A 361 19.25 9.69 8.78
CA GLY A 361 20.19 9.53 9.90
C GLY A 361 20.12 8.19 10.62
N ILE A 362 19.23 7.28 10.23
CA ILE A 362 19.02 5.98 10.89
C ILE A 362 19.42 4.80 10.00
N PRO A 363 20.11 3.77 10.55
CA PRO A 363 20.53 2.58 9.80
C PRO A 363 19.50 1.45 9.84
N SER A 364 18.54 1.47 10.76
CA SER A 364 17.60 0.38 11.03
C SER A 364 16.25 0.92 11.50
N THR A 365 15.20 0.15 11.26
CA THR A 365 13.87 0.43 11.82
C THR A 365 13.69 -0.09 13.24
N GLU A 366 14.66 -0.81 13.81
CA GLU A 366 14.53 -1.35 15.16
C GLU A 366 14.25 -0.28 16.22
N PRO A 367 13.39 -0.57 17.18
CA PRO A 367 12.74 -1.85 17.50
C PRO A 367 11.45 -2.13 16.71
N LEU A 368 11.09 -1.32 15.71
CA LEU A 368 9.89 -1.51 14.91
C LEU A 368 10.07 -2.66 13.93
N VAL A 369 9.07 -3.52 13.86
CA VAL A 369 9.06 -4.70 13.01
C VAL A 369 8.25 -4.44 11.76
N ARG A 370 8.83 -4.73 10.60
CA ARG A 370 8.17 -4.73 9.30
C ARG A 370 7.63 -6.13 9.05
N ALA A 371 6.30 -6.29 8.95
CA ALA A 371 5.66 -7.61 8.86
C ALA A 371 5.49 -8.11 7.41
N GLY A 372 5.44 -7.21 6.42
CA GLY A 372 5.28 -7.59 5.01
C GLY A 372 3.98 -8.32 4.67
N MET A 373 2.98 -8.30 5.56
CA MET A 373 1.68 -8.94 5.38
C MET A 373 0.59 -8.24 6.19
N LEU A 374 -0.65 -8.53 5.85
CA LEU A 374 -1.82 -8.06 6.60
C LEU A 374 -1.88 -8.68 8.00
N SER A 375 -2.42 -7.93 8.95
CA SER A 375 -2.80 -8.47 10.25
C SER A 375 -3.96 -9.47 10.08
N PRO A 376 -4.16 -10.40 11.04
CA PRO A 376 -5.27 -11.36 10.96
C PRO A 376 -6.66 -10.71 10.89
N VAL A 377 -6.83 -9.50 11.42
CA VAL A 377 -8.09 -8.75 11.34
C VAL A 377 -8.30 -8.19 9.95
N GLU A 378 -7.28 -7.58 9.36
CA GLU A 378 -7.33 -7.01 8.01
C GLU A 378 -7.52 -8.11 6.95
N ALA A 379 -6.83 -9.24 7.10
CA ALA A 379 -6.92 -10.37 6.18
C ALA A 379 -8.34 -10.92 5.99
N ARG A 380 -9.22 -10.77 7.00
CA ARG A 380 -10.63 -11.20 6.89
C ARG A 380 -11.48 -10.28 6.01
N ARG A 381 -11.08 -9.02 5.90
CA ARG A 381 -11.82 -7.96 5.19
C ARG A 381 -11.18 -7.62 3.84
N VAL A 382 -10.05 -8.22 3.50
CA VAL A 382 -9.30 -7.84 2.30
C VAL A 382 -10.14 -8.03 1.04
N ALA A 383 -10.16 -6.99 0.20
CA ALA A 383 -10.79 -6.98 -1.11
C ALA A 383 -9.76 -7.02 -2.24
N ALA A 384 -8.63 -6.33 -2.07
CA ALA A 384 -7.56 -6.31 -3.05
C ALA A 384 -6.21 -6.03 -2.38
N THR A 385 -5.14 -6.48 -3.04
CA THR A 385 -3.76 -6.07 -2.74
C THR A 385 -3.02 -5.79 -4.04
N PHE A 386 -2.10 -4.83 -4.02
CA PHE A 386 -1.19 -4.59 -5.13
C PHE A 386 0.14 -4.05 -4.62
N THR A 387 1.22 -4.38 -5.34
CA THR A 387 2.58 -3.97 -4.97
C THR A 387 2.70 -2.45 -4.93
N GLY A 388 3.46 -1.93 -3.98
CA GLY A 388 3.71 -0.50 -3.79
C GLY A 388 4.64 0.08 -4.87
N GLY A 389 5.77 0.64 -4.48
CA GLY A 389 6.62 1.37 -5.42
C GLY A 389 8.05 0.87 -5.48
N PHE A 390 8.90 1.66 -6.13
CA PHE A 390 10.33 1.40 -6.27
C PHE A 390 11.00 1.24 -4.91
N LYS A 391 12.11 0.52 -4.91
CA LYS A 391 13.03 0.55 -3.76
C LYS A 391 13.36 2.00 -3.42
N ARG A 392 13.35 2.33 -2.15
CA ARG A 392 13.67 3.67 -1.66
C ARG A 392 14.99 4.20 -2.26
N THR A 393 15.94 3.32 -2.42
CA THR A 393 17.27 3.61 -2.96
C THR A 393 17.28 3.97 -4.45
N HIS A 394 16.18 3.74 -5.18
CA HIS A 394 16.01 4.14 -6.57
C HIS A 394 15.33 5.50 -6.73
N GLY A 395 15.45 6.39 -5.75
CA GLY A 395 14.78 7.67 -5.71
C GLY A 395 14.93 8.53 -6.97
N ALA A 396 13.91 9.37 -7.23
CA ALA A 396 13.84 10.26 -8.38
C ALA A 396 15.00 11.28 -8.43
N LEU A 397 15.54 11.64 -7.27
CA LEU A 397 16.63 12.62 -7.11
C LEU A 397 17.95 11.94 -6.78
N ARG A 398 18.23 10.85 -7.43
CA ARG A 398 19.39 9.99 -7.21
C ARG A 398 20.71 10.76 -7.13
N SER A 399 20.87 11.80 -7.91
CA SER A 399 22.07 12.65 -7.90
C SER A 399 22.27 13.42 -6.60
N ASN A 400 21.18 13.71 -5.87
CA ASN A 400 21.19 14.46 -4.61
C ASN A 400 21.12 13.54 -3.38
N GLY A 401 21.22 12.22 -3.56
CA GLY A 401 21.03 11.26 -2.48
C GLY A 401 19.60 11.17 -1.97
N ALA A 402 18.65 11.77 -2.67
CA ALA A 402 17.25 11.75 -2.30
C ALA A 402 16.68 10.33 -2.34
N HIS A 403 15.67 10.12 -1.57
CA HIS A 403 15.03 8.84 -1.34
C HIS A 403 13.51 9.04 -1.27
N TYR A 404 12.76 7.96 -1.38
CA TYR A 404 11.32 8.00 -1.17
C TYR A 404 10.98 7.92 0.32
N GLY A 405 10.04 8.76 0.75
CA GLY A 405 9.47 8.72 2.07
C GLY A 405 8.34 7.70 2.18
N PHE A 406 8.11 7.18 3.39
CA PHE A 406 7.00 6.29 3.67
C PHE A 406 6.61 6.31 5.14
N ILE A 407 5.30 6.21 5.38
CA ILE A 407 4.65 6.20 6.69
C ILE A 407 3.73 4.99 6.74
N GLU A 408 3.75 4.23 7.82
CA GLU A 408 2.82 3.13 8.10
C GLU A 408 2.19 3.33 9.48
N ASN A 409 0.87 3.25 9.57
CA ASN A 409 0.12 3.41 10.82
C ASN A 409 0.49 4.68 11.62
N GLY A 410 0.67 5.80 10.91
CA GLY A 410 1.04 7.08 11.53
C GLY A 410 2.50 7.20 11.92
N VAL A 411 3.32 6.17 11.65
CA VAL A 411 4.73 6.10 12.04
C VAL A 411 5.63 6.39 10.84
N VAL A 412 6.43 7.44 10.94
CA VAL A 412 7.40 7.84 9.93
C VAL A 412 8.57 6.86 9.95
N LEU A 413 8.70 6.05 8.94
CA LEU A 413 9.86 5.15 8.77
C LEU A 413 10.92 5.78 7.85
N SER A 414 10.50 6.68 6.98
CA SER A 414 11.36 7.57 6.20
C SER A 414 10.60 8.86 5.89
N LYS A 415 11.28 10.00 5.98
CA LYS A 415 10.68 11.32 5.76
C LYS A 415 10.15 11.48 4.36
N LEU A 416 9.05 12.22 4.21
CA LEU A 416 8.53 12.62 2.92
C LEU A 416 9.38 13.75 2.33
N HIS A 417 9.53 13.75 1.02
CA HIS A 417 10.32 14.72 0.27
C HIS A 417 9.44 15.54 -0.66
N THR A 418 9.64 16.83 -0.63
CA THR A 418 9.02 17.80 -1.54
C THR A 418 9.32 17.48 -2.99
N GLY A 419 8.32 17.63 -3.86
CA GLY A 419 8.42 17.39 -5.30
C GLY A 419 8.17 15.95 -5.74
N LEU A 420 7.92 15.02 -4.81
CA LEU A 420 7.63 13.62 -5.14
C LEU A 420 6.14 13.31 -5.11
N ALA A 421 5.73 12.47 -6.07
CA ALA A 421 4.37 11.93 -6.11
C ALA A 421 4.12 11.04 -4.90
N THR A 422 3.03 11.31 -4.20
CA THR A 422 2.72 10.73 -2.89
C THR A 422 1.28 10.22 -2.85
N VAL A 423 1.11 8.96 -2.44
CA VAL A 423 -0.18 8.41 -1.96
C VAL A 423 -0.28 8.70 -0.48
N ILE A 424 -1.40 9.24 -0.04
CA ILE A 424 -1.64 9.61 1.35
C ILE A 424 -2.99 9.06 1.79
N GLY A 425 -3.04 8.38 2.93
CA GLY A 425 -4.28 8.03 3.62
C GLY A 425 -4.31 8.68 5.00
N PHE A 426 -5.45 9.25 5.33
CA PHE A 426 -5.66 9.96 6.59
C PHE A 426 -6.40 9.10 7.62
N GLU A 427 -6.39 9.53 8.89
CA GLU A 427 -7.09 8.84 9.97
C GLU A 427 -8.60 8.78 9.79
N ASP A 428 -9.19 9.70 9.02
CA ASP A 428 -10.62 9.72 8.68
C ASP A 428 -11.00 8.76 7.55
N GLY A 429 -10.00 8.04 7.01
CA GLY A 429 -10.16 7.09 5.91
C GLY A 429 -10.17 7.73 4.52
N SER A 430 -9.98 9.04 4.42
CA SER A 430 -9.83 9.71 3.12
C SER A 430 -8.47 9.38 2.49
N VAL A 431 -8.43 9.36 1.16
CA VAL A 431 -7.24 9.05 0.35
C VAL A 431 -6.97 10.22 -0.59
N ASN A 432 -5.72 10.59 -0.73
CA ASN A 432 -5.28 11.61 -1.69
C ASN A 432 -4.03 11.17 -2.44
N LEU A 433 -3.90 11.64 -3.67
CA LEU A 433 -2.69 11.55 -4.49
C LEU A 433 -2.28 12.95 -4.89
N LYS A 434 -1.05 13.32 -4.55
CA LYS A 434 -0.52 14.66 -4.85
C LYS A 434 1.01 14.67 -4.90
N THR A 435 1.57 15.74 -5.44
CA THR A 435 2.98 16.07 -5.24
C THR A 435 3.14 16.68 -3.85
N TRP A 436 4.03 16.11 -3.03
CA TRP A 436 4.30 16.59 -1.67
C TRP A 436 4.98 17.96 -1.71
N THR A 437 4.55 18.86 -0.84
CA THR A 437 5.14 20.19 -0.63
C THR A 437 5.53 20.37 0.83
N ASP A 438 6.31 21.39 1.15
CA ASP A 438 6.73 21.67 2.53
C ASP A 438 5.54 22.06 3.43
N GLU A 439 4.48 22.65 2.85
CA GLU A 439 3.26 22.98 3.57
C GLU A 439 2.48 21.76 4.03
N ASP A 440 2.66 20.63 3.34
CA ASP A 440 1.98 19.36 3.67
C ASP A 440 2.51 18.73 4.96
N ASP A 441 3.67 19.16 5.46
CA ASP A 441 4.19 18.70 6.74
C ASP A 441 3.22 19.02 7.91
N ALA A 442 2.34 19.99 7.73
CA ALA A 442 1.27 20.29 8.68
C ALA A 442 0.22 19.18 8.80
N ASP A 443 0.10 18.32 7.79
CA ASP A 443 -0.82 17.18 7.79
C ASP A 443 -0.22 15.91 8.43
N LEU A 444 1.08 15.86 8.70
CA LEU A 444 1.77 14.70 9.29
C LEU A 444 1.05 14.09 10.50
N PRO A 445 0.47 14.87 11.44
CA PRO A 445 -0.24 14.29 12.59
C PRO A 445 -1.42 13.40 12.22
N ARG A 446 -2.06 13.69 11.09
CA ARG A 446 -3.29 13.04 10.63
C ARG A 446 -3.03 11.92 9.63
N ILE A 447 -1.79 11.79 9.14
CA ILE A 447 -1.46 10.79 8.14
C ILE A 447 -1.38 9.42 8.78
N ARG A 448 -2.24 8.51 8.35
CA ARG A 448 -2.21 7.10 8.71
C ARG A 448 -1.14 6.34 7.91
N TYR A 449 -1.06 6.60 6.61
CA TYR A 449 0.00 6.07 5.77
C TYR A 449 0.34 7.03 4.63
N ALA A 450 1.58 6.98 4.19
CA ALA A 450 2.02 7.67 2.99
C ALA A 450 3.13 6.88 2.29
N ARG A 451 3.15 6.94 0.95
CA ARG A 451 4.17 6.31 0.14
C ARG A 451 4.51 7.16 -1.07
N GLN A 452 5.76 7.57 -1.17
CA GLN A 452 6.27 8.34 -2.30
C GLN A 452 6.85 7.43 -3.38
N ASN A 453 6.68 7.80 -4.65
CA ASN A 453 7.28 7.07 -5.75
C ASN A 453 7.49 7.92 -7.00
N GLY A 454 8.70 8.37 -7.22
CA GLY A 454 9.06 9.16 -8.39
C GLY A 454 8.42 10.54 -8.43
N VAL A 455 8.33 11.08 -9.64
CA VAL A 455 7.63 12.33 -9.94
C VAL A 455 6.27 12.02 -10.57
N PRO A 456 5.30 12.97 -10.59
CA PRO A 456 3.97 12.69 -11.11
C PRO A 456 3.96 12.29 -12.59
N ILE A 457 3.11 11.33 -12.94
CA ILE A 457 2.72 11.01 -14.33
C ILE A 457 1.71 12.04 -14.82
N LEU A 458 0.70 12.33 -14.00
CA LEU A 458 -0.25 13.41 -14.20
C LEU A 458 -0.26 14.32 -12.98
N GLU A 459 -0.34 15.61 -13.22
CA GLU A 459 -0.57 16.65 -12.22
C GLU A 459 -1.96 17.26 -12.44
N ARG A 460 -2.67 17.53 -11.35
CA ARG A 460 -4.01 18.12 -11.40
C ARG A 460 -3.92 19.55 -11.89
N ASP A 461 -4.63 19.86 -12.97
CA ASP A 461 -4.86 21.23 -13.39
C ASP A 461 -5.85 21.90 -12.40
N PRO A 462 -5.44 22.99 -11.72
CA PRO A 462 -6.30 23.59 -10.70
C PRO A 462 -7.57 24.25 -11.29
N SER A 463 -7.59 24.56 -12.58
CA SER A 463 -8.72 25.21 -13.25
C SER A 463 -9.80 24.22 -13.69
N THR A 464 -9.40 23.03 -14.13
CA THR A 464 -10.31 22.00 -14.67
C THR A 464 -10.51 20.81 -13.74
N GLY A 465 -9.60 20.58 -12.78
CA GLY A 465 -9.54 19.38 -11.94
C GLY A 465 -9.04 18.14 -12.67
N LEU A 466 -8.86 18.20 -13.98
CA LEU A 466 -8.35 17.09 -14.79
C LEU A 466 -6.82 17.00 -14.72
N GLY A 467 -6.28 15.83 -14.99
CA GLY A 467 -4.84 15.59 -15.01
C GLY A 467 -4.21 16.06 -16.31
N THR A 468 -3.08 16.74 -16.21
CA THR A 468 -2.19 17.04 -17.32
C THR A 468 -0.87 16.30 -17.15
N PRO A 469 -0.18 15.88 -18.24
CA PRO A 469 1.10 15.19 -18.10
C PRO A 469 2.09 15.99 -17.29
N GLY A 470 2.72 15.34 -16.30
CA GLY A 470 3.73 15.95 -15.44
C GLY A 470 4.89 16.53 -16.25
N SER A 471 5.51 17.57 -15.72
CA SER A 471 6.58 18.33 -16.42
C SER A 471 7.78 17.46 -16.81
N ARG A 472 7.99 16.33 -16.12
CA ARG A 472 9.14 15.43 -16.31
C ARG A 472 8.80 14.09 -16.95
N VAL A 473 7.61 13.92 -17.51
CA VAL A 473 7.17 12.65 -18.14
C VAL A 473 8.07 12.23 -19.31
N ARG A 474 8.67 13.20 -20.02
CA ARG A 474 9.63 12.96 -21.11
C ARG A 474 11.10 12.91 -20.65
N ASP A 475 11.37 13.23 -19.39
CA ASP A 475 12.72 13.28 -18.84
C ASP A 475 13.11 11.94 -18.23
N TRP A 476 13.92 11.20 -18.94
CA TRP A 476 14.42 9.89 -18.55
C TRP A 476 15.69 9.95 -17.68
N GLY A 477 16.22 11.14 -17.50
CA GLY A 477 17.42 11.37 -16.70
C GLY A 477 17.11 11.37 -15.20
N GLY A 478 18.17 11.27 -14.39
CA GLY A 478 18.11 11.52 -12.96
C GLY A 478 17.37 10.49 -12.12
N GLY A 479 17.01 9.32 -12.66
CA GLY A 479 16.38 8.24 -11.90
C GLY A 479 14.88 8.40 -11.63
N ASN A 480 14.19 9.31 -12.34
CA ASN A 480 12.75 9.51 -12.21
C ASN A 480 11.95 8.22 -12.45
N TRP A 481 12.42 7.44 -13.40
CA TRP A 481 11.80 6.21 -13.88
C TRP A 481 12.82 5.08 -13.79
N SER A 482 13.53 5.00 -12.66
CA SER A 482 14.66 4.11 -12.46
C SER A 482 14.32 2.64 -12.76
N GLY A 483 15.33 1.89 -13.14
CA GLY A 483 15.22 0.48 -13.51
C GLY A 483 14.87 0.25 -14.99
N SER A 484 14.60 1.29 -15.77
CA SER A 484 14.49 1.17 -17.22
C SER A 484 15.88 1.09 -17.84
N VAL A 485 16.14 0.03 -18.54
CA VAL A 485 17.44 -0.25 -19.14
C VAL A 485 17.59 0.46 -20.49
N ASP A 486 16.49 0.59 -21.22
CA ASP A 486 16.44 1.28 -22.49
C ASP A 486 16.21 2.79 -22.28
N LYS A 487 16.91 3.62 -23.04
CA LYS A 487 16.67 5.08 -23.09
C LYS A 487 15.23 5.42 -23.50
N LYS A 488 14.55 4.54 -24.20
CA LYS A 488 13.11 4.62 -24.51
C LYS A 488 12.24 4.24 -23.33
N ALA A 489 12.80 3.63 -22.31
CA ALA A 489 12.18 3.28 -21.03
C ALA A 489 10.86 2.51 -21.15
N ARG A 490 10.66 1.79 -22.26
CA ARG A 490 9.50 0.93 -22.46
C ARG A 490 9.69 -0.39 -21.73
N THR A 491 8.76 -0.71 -20.81
CA THR A 491 8.78 -1.94 -20.02
C THR A 491 7.40 -2.19 -19.41
N LEU A 492 7.21 -3.35 -18.80
CA LEU A 492 6.09 -3.63 -17.90
C LEU A 492 6.06 -2.61 -16.76
N ARG A 493 4.91 -1.95 -16.53
CA ARG A 493 4.75 -0.93 -15.48
C ARG A 493 3.43 -1.07 -14.75
N ALA A 494 3.43 -0.66 -13.49
CA ALA A 494 2.22 -0.37 -12.74
C ALA A 494 2.14 1.12 -12.40
N GLY A 495 0.92 1.60 -12.20
CA GLY A 495 0.67 2.97 -11.78
C GLY A 495 -0.61 3.09 -10.99
N LEU A 496 -0.81 4.24 -10.39
CA LEU A 496 -1.98 4.56 -9.58
C LEU A 496 -2.49 5.94 -9.95
N CYS A 497 -3.79 6.10 -10.07
CA CYS A 497 -4.40 7.40 -10.25
C CYS A 497 -5.67 7.56 -9.42
N ILE A 498 -6.12 8.80 -9.33
CA ILE A 498 -7.38 9.17 -8.68
C ILE A 498 -8.29 9.87 -9.69
N GLN A 499 -9.54 9.42 -9.73
CA GLN A 499 -10.59 9.97 -10.59
C GLN A 499 -11.79 10.38 -9.74
N GLU A 500 -12.41 11.48 -10.08
CA GLU A 500 -13.68 11.91 -9.49
C GLU A 500 -14.78 11.83 -10.55
N ASN A 501 -15.89 11.15 -10.24
CA ASN A 501 -17.05 11.05 -11.12
C ASN A 501 -18.33 11.15 -10.32
N GLN A 502 -19.21 12.10 -10.66
CA GLN A 502 -20.53 12.30 -10.03
C GLN A 502 -20.48 12.38 -8.49
N GLY A 503 -19.43 13.02 -7.95
CA GLY A 503 -19.24 13.17 -6.51
C GLY A 503 -18.63 11.96 -5.80
N ARG A 504 -18.34 10.88 -6.52
CA ARG A 504 -17.62 9.71 -6.03
C ARG A 504 -16.15 9.76 -6.43
N GLN A 505 -15.31 9.23 -5.58
CA GLN A 505 -13.88 9.10 -5.81
C GLN A 505 -13.54 7.63 -6.13
N TYR A 506 -12.78 7.45 -7.21
CA TYR A 506 -12.27 6.15 -7.64
C TYR A 506 -10.75 6.16 -7.58
N LEU A 507 -10.19 5.15 -6.91
CA LEU A 507 -8.77 4.84 -6.99
C LEU A 507 -8.57 3.86 -8.14
N ILE A 508 -7.69 4.17 -9.09
CA ILE A 508 -7.49 3.34 -10.28
C ILE A 508 -6.05 2.83 -10.30
N TYR A 509 -5.90 1.53 -10.16
CA TYR A 509 -4.66 0.81 -10.43
C TYR A 509 -4.52 0.54 -11.93
N GLY A 510 -3.36 0.82 -12.51
CA GLY A 510 -3.06 0.53 -13.92
C GLY A 510 -1.93 -0.48 -14.05
N TYR A 511 -2.16 -1.55 -14.83
CA TYR A 511 -1.16 -2.48 -15.32
C TYR A 511 -0.93 -2.24 -16.81
N PHE A 512 0.31 -2.00 -17.20
CA PHE A 512 0.72 -1.71 -18.57
C PHE A 512 1.68 -2.81 -19.02
N SER A 513 1.24 -3.65 -19.94
CA SER A 513 2.02 -4.82 -20.39
C SER A 513 3.37 -4.45 -21.00
N THR A 514 3.44 -3.29 -21.66
CA THR A 514 4.66 -2.54 -21.97
C THR A 514 4.31 -1.08 -22.20
N ALA A 515 5.01 -0.16 -21.56
CA ALA A 515 4.73 1.27 -21.67
C ALA A 515 5.92 2.13 -21.27
N THR A 516 6.00 3.30 -21.89
CA THR A 516 6.73 4.45 -21.38
C THR A 516 5.86 5.24 -20.40
N PRO A 517 6.40 6.14 -19.58
CA PRO A 517 5.59 7.10 -18.81
C PRO A 517 4.67 7.96 -19.68
N SER A 518 5.08 8.25 -20.92
CA SER A 518 4.24 8.98 -21.88
C SER A 518 2.98 8.20 -22.27
N ALA A 519 3.08 6.89 -22.49
CA ALA A 519 1.92 6.03 -22.76
C ALA A 519 1.03 5.90 -21.52
N MET A 520 1.62 5.78 -20.34
CA MET A 520 0.87 5.79 -19.07
C MET A 520 0.08 7.09 -18.91
N ALA A 521 0.71 8.25 -19.14
CA ALA A 521 0.07 9.56 -19.05
C ALA A 521 -1.14 9.65 -19.99
N ARG A 522 -1.02 9.19 -21.25
CA ARG A 522 -2.11 9.16 -22.23
C ARG A 522 -3.30 8.34 -21.73
N ILE A 523 -3.05 7.14 -21.23
CA ILE A 523 -4.09 6.22 -20.78
C ILE A 523 -4.77 6.73 -19.51
N PHE A 524 -4.01 7.21 -18.53
CA PHE A 524 -4.58 7.78 -17.31
C PHE A 524 -5.37 9.07 -17.58
N GLN A 525 -4.90 9.91 -18.50
CA GLN A 525 -5.63 11.11 -18.88
C GLN A 525 -6.92 10.75 -19.63
N ALA A 526 -6.88 9.77 -20.55
CA ALA A 526 -8.07 9.26 -21.20
C ALA A 526 -9.07 8.69 -20.18
N ALA A 527 -8.60 8.03 -19.12
CA ALA A 527 -9.43 7.54 -18.02
C ALA A 527 -9.96 8.64 -17.09
N GLY A 528 -9.73 9.93 -17.38
CA GLY A 528 -10.24 11.05 -16.58
C GLY A 528 -9.56 11.20 -15.21
N CYS A 529 -8.35 10.69 -15.05
CA CYS A 529 -7.57 10.82 -13.81
C CYS A 529 -7.18 12.28 -13.57
N GLY A 530 -7.42 12.79 -12.36
CA GLY A 530 -6.97 14.12 -11.97
C GLY A 530 -5.48 14.16 -11.57
N TYR A 531 -4.98 13.08 -11.00
CA TYR A 531 -3.57 12.91 -10.64
C TYR A 531 -3.17 11.45 -10.85
N ALA A 532 -1.91 11.22 -11.29
CA ALA A 532 -1.39 9.87 -11.45
C ALA A 532 0.09 9.77 -11.12
N MET A 533 0.49 8.61 -10.63
CA MET A 533 1.89 8.27 -10.34
C MET A 533 2.23 6.85 -10.81
N GLN A 534 3.51 6.61 -11.05
CA GLN A 534 3.99 5.26 -11.29
C GLN A 534 4.15 4.52 -9.97
N LEU A 535 3.87 3.22 -9.98
CA LEU A 535 4.27 2.26 -8.95
C LEU A 535 5.54 1.53 -9.37
N ASP A 536 5.65 0.22 -9.13
CA ASP A 536 6.84 -0.54 -9.51
C ASP A 536 6.75 -1.06 -10.97
N MET A 537 7.77 -1.75 -11.47
CA MET A 537 7.89 -2.14 -12.88
C MET A 537 8.83 -3.35 -13.10
N ASN A 538 8.95 -3.78 -14.35
CA ASN A 538 9.89 -4.76 -14.90
C ASN A 538 9.56 -6.24 -14.67
N ALA A 539 8.69 -6.61 -13.72
CA ALA A 539 8.38 -8.01 -13.45
C ALA A 539 7.01 -8.16 -12.79
N LEU A 540 6.40 -9.34 -12.86
CA LEU A 540 5.11 -9.62 -12.25
C LEU A 540 5.16 -9.47 -10.72
N GLU A 541 6.27 -9.84 -10.09
CA GLU A 541 6.52 -9.64 -8.66
C GLU A 541 6.43 -8.16 -8.25
N HIS A 542 6.74 -7.26 -9.17
CA HIS A 542 6.78 -5.81 -8.95
C HIS A 542 5.46 -5.12 -9.31
N THR A 543 4.65 -5.77 -10.14
CA THR A 543 3.36 -5.26 -10.60
C THR A 543 2.22 -6.20 -10.20
N TYR A 544 2.44 -6.99 -9.14
CA TYR A 544 1.44 -7.92 -8.62
C TYR A 544 0.17 -7.19 -8.20
N MET A 545 -0.97 -7.75 -8.57
CA MET A 545 -2.28 -7.30 -8.15
C MET A 545 -3.23 -8.50 -8.09
N ALA A 546 -3.96 -8.62 -7.00
CA ALA A 546 -5.00 -9.63 -6.82
C ALA A 546 -6.21 -9.03 -6.11
N ILE A 547 -7.39 -9.55 -6.45
CA ILE A 547 -8.64 -9.33 -5.71
C ILE A 547 -9.01 -10.59 -4.94
N TYR A 548 -9.74 -10.40 -3.86
CA TYR A 548 -10.11 -11.47 -2.95
C TYR A 548 -11.60 -11.54 -2.77
N ARG A 549 -12.15 -12.75 -2.85
CA ARG A 549 -13.57 -13.01 -2.67
C ARG A 549 -13.76 -14.00 -1.51
N PRO A 550 -14.58 -13.68 -0.50
CA PRO A 550 -14.91 -14.63 0.54
C PRO A 550 -15.64 -15.86 -0.04
N GLN A 551 -15.16 -17.03 0.31
CA GLN A 551 -15.80 -18.30 -0.05
C GLN A 551 -15.91 -19.18 1.20
N GLY A 552 -17.00 -19.03 1.94
CA GLY A 552 -17.14 -19.65 3.25
C GLY A 552 -16.06 -19.15 4.22
N SER A 553 -15.23 -20.06 4.73
CA SER A 553 -14.11 -19.73 5.64
C SER A 553 -12.78 -19.44 4.92
N THR A 554 -12.76 -19.46 3.60
CA THR A 554 -11.56 -19.26 2.77
C THR A 554 -11.71 -18.01 1.90
N LEU A 555 -10.58 -17.52 1.38
CA LEU A 555 -10.54 -16.47 0.37
C LEU A 555 -10.19 -17.10 -0.98
N LEU A 556 -11.03 -16.89 -1.97
CA LEU A 556 -10.66 -17.12 -3.36
C LEU A 556 -9.80 -15.93 -3.80
N THR A 557 -8.64 -16.22 -4.36
CA THR A 557 -7.72 -15.22 -4.91
C THR A 557 -7.84 -15.21 -6.44
N GLU A 558 -8.12 -14.05 -7.00
CA GLU A 558 -8.19 -13.83 -8.45
C GLU A 558 -7.11 -12.81 -8.82
N HIS A 559 -6.13 -13.26 -9.59
CA HIS A 559 -5.01 -12.42 -10.01
C HIS A 559 -5.39 -11.58 -11.22
N LEU A 560 -4.80 -10.40 -11.35
CA LEU A 560 -5.12 -9.53 -12.49
C LEU A 560 -4.65 -10.19 -13.79
N ILE A 561 -3.43 -10.71 -13.80
CA ILE A 561 -2.77 -11.20 -15.02
C ILE A 561 -2.27 -12.64 -14.81
N GLU A 562 -2.42 -13.45 -15.85
CA GLU A 562 -1.86 -14.80 -15.94
C GLU A 562 -0.39 -14.81 -15.50
N GLY A 563 -0.05 -15.79 -14.67
CA GLY A 563 1.29 -15.97 -14.12
C GLY A 563 1.56 -15.19 -12.82
N MET A 564 0.70 -14.25 -12.40
CA MET A 564 0.85 -13.61 -11.08
C MET A 564 0.66 -14.60 -9.92
N SER A 565 -0.11 -15.67 -10.13
CA SER A 565 -0.27 -16.74 -9.13
C SER A 565 1.06 -17.47 -8.80
N ALA A 566 2.02 -17.45 -9.70
CA ALA A 566 3.36 -18.02 -9.46
C ALA A 566 4.20 -17.19 -8.46
N VAL A 567 3.76 -15.98 -8.15
CA VAL A 567 4.40 -15.09 -7.16
C VAL A 567 3.89 -15.36 -5.74
N ASP A 568 2.77 -16.05 -5.60
CA ASP A 568 2.22 -16.45 -4.31
C ASP A 568 3.14 -17.44 -3.59
N GLY A 569 2.98 -17.52 -2.28
CA GLY A 569 3.65 -18.55 -1.48
C GLY A 569 3.06 -19.94 -1.70
N SER A 570 3.80 -20.96 -1.27
CA SER A 570 3.33 -22.35 -1.29
C SER A 570 3.73 -23.06 -0.02
N LYS A 571 2.80 -23.82 0.57
CA LYS A 571 3.07 -24.67 1.72
C LYS A 571 2.20 -25.94 1.64
N GLY A 572 2.86 -27.10 1.61
CA GLY A 572 2.16 -28.38 1.58
C GLY A 572 1.25 -28.55 0.35
N GLY A 573 1.65 -28.02 -0.82
CA GLY A 573 0.88 -28.08 -2.07
C GLY A 573 -0.31 -27.12 -2.14
N ARG A 574 -0.48 -26.24 -1.14
CA ARG A 574 -1.49 -25.18 -1.16
C ARG A 574 -0.85 -23.86 -1.52
N THR A 575 -1.49 -23.12 -2.42
CA THR A 575 -1.15 -21.73 -2.69
C THR A 575 -1.54 -20.86 -1.48
N LEU A 576 -0.63 -20.01 -1.07
CA LEU A 576 -0.82 -19.05 0.01
C LEU A 576 -0.78 -17.65 -0.58
N PRO A 577 -1.89 -16.91 -0.58
CA PRO A 577 -1.95 -15.59 -1.18
C PRO A 577 -0.89 -14.66 -0.60
N ARG A 578 -0.12 -14.05 -1.50
CA ARG A 578 0.90 -13.05 -1.20
C ARG A 578 0.29 -11.90 -0.39
N PHE A 579 1.02 -11.34 0.57
CA PHE A 579 0.61 -10.27 1.47
C PHE A 579 -0.50 -10.62 2.47
N VAL A 580 -1.26 -11.67 2.24
CA VAL A 580 -2.40 -12.08 3.08
C VAL A 580 -2.04 -13.25 3.98
N SER A 581 -1.50 -14.32 3.40
CA SER A 581 -1.15 -15.54 4.12
C SER A 581 0.36 -15.79 4.23
N VAL A 582 1.14 -15.01 3.47
CA VAL A 582 2.60 -15.07 3.45
C VAL A 582 3.14 -13.64 3.52
N ALA A 583 4.10 -13.42 4.42
CA ALA A 583 4.86 -12.19 4.46
C ALA A 583 5.70 -12.04 3.19
N ASP A 584 5.88 -10.82 2.73
CA ASP A 584 6.66 -10.52 1.53
C ASP A 584 7.76 -9.50 1.83
N ASN A 585 8.80 -9.52 1.03
CA ASN A 585 9.90 -8.57 1.16
C ASN A 585 9.52 -7.16 0.64
N ARG A 586 8.45 -7.04 -0.17
CA ARG A 586 8.01 -5.80 -0.81
C ARG A 586 6.88 -5.12 -0.06
N ASP A 587 6.86 -3.80 -0.16
CA ASP A 587 5.75 -2.98 0.30
C ASP A 587 4.55 -3.10 -0.65
N PHE A 588 3.37 -2.91 -0.09
CA PHE A 588 2.13 -3.06 -0.83
C PHE A 588 1.00 -2.19 -0.28
N PHE A 589 0.05 -1.90 -1.15
CA PHE A 589 -1.24 -1.33 -0.79
C PHE A 589 -2.29 -2.43 -0.71
N TYR A 590 -3.31 -2.19 0.11
CA TYR A 590 -4.43 -3.08 0.26
C TYR A 590 -5.74 -2.30 0.39
N LEU A 591 -6.83 -2.95 0.03
CA LEU A 591 -8.19 -2.46 0.22
C LEU A 591 -8.97 -3.44 1.07
N LEU A 592 -9.63 -2.93 2.10
CA LEU A 592 -10.49 -3.69 2.99
C LEU A 592 -11.95 -3.32 2.70
N ARG A 593 -12.85 -4.29 2.68
CA ARG A 593 -14.27 -4.00 2.67
C ARG A 593 -14.65 -3.25 3.92
N ARG A 594 -15.41 -2.17 3.77
CA ARG A 594 -15.96 -1.49 4.94
C ARG A 594 -16.93 -2.45 5.62
N GLU A 595 -16.91 -2.48 6.94
CA GLU A 595 -17.94 -3.17 7.70
C GLU A 595 -19.23 -2.34 7.58
N ASP A 596 -20.36 -3.00 7.41
CA ASP A 596 -21.65 -2.32 7.48
C ASP A 596 -21.78 -1.66 8.87
N PRO A 597 -22.21 -0.39 8.94
CA PRO A 597 -22.26 0.38 10.17
C PRO A 597 -23.25 -0.21 11.21
#